data_7929516e9d05bc325b26f85b5202c358
#
_entry.id   7929516e9d05bc325b26f85b5202c358
#
_cell.length_a   1.000
_cell.length_b   1.000
_cell.length_c   1.000
_cell.angle_alpha   90.00
_cell.angle_beta   90.00
_cell.angle_gamma   90.00
#
_symmetry.space_group_name_H-M   'P 1'
#
loop_
_entity.id
_entity.type
_entity.pdbx_description
1 polymer ?
#
loop_
_entity_poly.entity_id
_entity_poly.type
_entity_poly.pdbx_seq_one_letter_code
_entity_poly.pdbx_strand_id
1 'polypeptide(L)'
;KIATRTGKSKWITGEAARAYGHCLRDWYDAILVGIGTVLADDPALTTRLPGGGGRDPVRVIVDSQARTPAGARVLTQSSGAGALIATTAGAPPARVELLRQAGARVLVAGAGPRVDLPGLLKMLVQEGITSVLIEGGAGIHGSALTEGIVDKAVWFISPKIIGGREAPGAVGGEGVNDPSEAAELERLKISRLGPDLCVEGYLKYRGG
;
A
#
# COMPACT_ATOMS: atom_id res chain seq x y z
N LYS A 1 -15.83 0.60 -4.37
CA LYS A 1 -14.92 0.22 -5.46
C LYS A 1 -13.80 1.25 -5.58
N ILE A 2 -12.58 0.82 -5.88
CA ILE A 2 -11.40 1.67 -6.03
C ILE A 2 -11.02 1.91 -7.51
N ALA A 3 -11.72 1.28 -8.42
CA ALA A 3 -11.63 1.51 -9.86
C ALA A 3 -12.93 1.09 -10.55
N THR A 4 -13.09 1.50 -11.81
CA THR A 4 -14.15 1.00 -12.68
C THR A 4 -13.88 -0.44 -13.13
N ARG A 5 -14.83 -1.08 -13.80
CA ARG A 5 -14.69 -2.42 -14.40
C ARG A 5 -13.48 -2.52 -15.36
N THR A 6 -13.10 -1.42 -15.99
CA THR A 6 -11.96 -1.36 -16.92
C THR A 6 -10.65 -0.89 -16.25
N GLY A 7 -10.61 -0.82 -14.90
CA GLY A 7 -9.43 -0.44 -14.14
C GLY A 7 -9.18 1.08 -14.01
N LYS A 8 -10.04 1.94 -14.58
CA LYS A 8 -9.86 3.40 -14.44
C LYS A 8 -10.18 3.86 -13.03
N SER A 9 -9.23 4.50 -12.35
CA SER A 9 -9.31 4.99 -10.96
C SER A 9 -9.23 6.52 -10.84
N LYS A 10 -8.73 7.21 -11.82
CA LYS A 10 -8.48 8.67 -11.80
C LYS A 10 -9.66 9.44 -12.41
N TRP A 11 -10.32 10.34 -11.67
CA TRP A 11 -10.17 10.60 -10.23
C TRP A 11 -11.46 10.22 -9.52
N ILE A 12 -11.37 9.32 -8.55
CA ILE A 12 -12.55 8.90 -7.75
C ILE A 12 -12.79 9.95 -6.67
N THR A 13 -11.79 10.19 -5.81
CA THR A 13 -11.85 11.19 -4.74
C THR A 13 -11.47 12.58 -5.22
N GLY A 14 -11.94 13.59 -4.50
CA GLY A 14 -11.64 15.00 -4.74
C GLY A 14 -10.22 15.39 -4.34
N GLU A 15 -9.88 16.64 -4.58
CA GLU A 15 -8.55 17.19 -4.34
C GLU A 15 -8.16 17.20 -2.86
N ALA A 16 -9.09 17.57 -1.98
CA ALA A 16 -8.83 17.61 -0.53
C ALA A 16 -8.50 16.22 0.04
N ALA A 17 -9.20 15.18 -0.40
CA ALA A 17 -8.88 13.81 0.03
C ALA A 17 -7.51 13.35 -0.51
N ARG A 18 -7.17 13.69 -1.76
CA ARG A 18 -5.84 13.38 -2.32
C ARG A 18 -4.73 14.15 -1.61
N ALA A 19 -4.96 15.42 -1.26
CA ALA A 19 -4.01 16.21 -0.47
C ALA A 19 -3.77 15.57 0.90
N TYR A 20 -4.83 15.10 1.57
CA TYR A 20 -4.70 14.38 2.83
C TYR A 20 -3.91 13.06 2.66
N GLY A 21 -4.12 12.33 1.56
CA GLY A 21 -3.28 11.17 1.23
C GLY A 21 -1.79 11.53 1.13
N HIS A 22 -1.45 12.70 0.57
CA HIS A 22 -0.07 13.18 0.55
C HIS A 22 0.44 13.59 1.93
N CYS A 23 -0.40 14.12 2.82
CA CYS A 23 -0.03 14.34 4.23
C CYS A 23 0.29 13.01 4.93
N LEU A 24 -0.48 11.95 4.68
CA LEU A 24 -0.17 10.63 5.23
C LEU A 24 1.21 10.16 4.76
N ARG A 25 1.56 10.31 3.48
CA ARG A 25 2.88 9.95 2.96
C ARG A 25 4.02 10.73 3.62
N ASP A 26 3.79 11.99 3.96
CA ASP A 26 4.75 12.84 4.66
C ASP A 26 5.01 12.38 6.10
N TRP A 27 3.97 11.84 6.76
CA TRP A 27 4.03 11.46 8.16
C TRP A 27 4.66 10.08 8.41
N TYR A 28 4.49 9.14 7.46
CA TYR A 28 5.00 7.77 7.61
C TYR A 28 6.41 7.62 7.04
N ASP A 29 7.20 6.70 7.62
CA ASP A 29 8.58 6.45 7.17
C ASP A 29 8.61 5.73 5.83
N ALA A 30 7.65 4.84 5.59
CA ALA A 30 7.56 4.09 4.36
C ALA A 30 6.13 4.03 3.81
N ILE A 31 6.05 3.90 2.49
CA ILE A 31 4.82 3.57 1.75
C ILE A 31 4.96 2.18 1.14
N LEU A 32 4.00 1.31 1.39
CA LEU A 32 4.01 -0.07 0.92
C LEU A 32 2.87 -0.30 -0.08
N VAL A 33 3.23 -0.87 -1.24
CA VAL A 33 2.28 -1.30 -2.28
C VAL A 33 2.63 -2.68 -2.81
N GLY A 34 1.64 -3.39 -3.35
CA GLY A 34 1.88 -4.62 -4.08
C GLY A 34 2.35 -4.36 -5.51
N ILE A 35 3.06 -5.32 -6.10
CA ILE A 35 3.55 -5.26 -7.50
C ILE A 35 2.42 -4.97 -8.50
N GLY A 36 1.20 -5.45 -8.23
CA GLY A 36 0.04 -5.17 -9.09
C GLY A 36 -0.23 -3.68 -9.28
N THR A 37 -0.04 -2.86 -8.23
CA THR A 37 -0.18 -1.40 -8.29
C THR A 37 0.91 -0.78 -9.16
N VAL A 38 2.16 -1.28 -9.06
CA VAL A 38 3.28 -0.76 -9.89
C VAL A 38 3.04 -1.08 -11.36
N LEU A 39 2.63 -2.30 -11.68
CA LEU A 39 2.37 -2.73 -13.06
C LEU A 39 1.17 -2.04 -13.70
N ALA A 40 0.14 -1.69 -12.90
CA ALA A 40 -1.07 -1.05 -13.41
C ALA A 40 -0.93 0.46 -13.60
N ASP A 41 -0.27 1.15 -12.65
CA ASP A 41 -0.33 2.61 -12.54
C ASP A 41 1.04 3.30 -12.69
N ASP A 42 2.14 2.55 -12.67
CA ASP A 42 3.52 3.06 -12.61
C ASP A 42 3.64 4.30 -11.68
N PRO A 43 3.29 4.16 -10.39
CA PRO A 43 3.17 5.30 -9.49
C PRO A 43 4.54 5.84 -9.06
N ALA A 44 4.61 7.13 -8.77
CA ALA A 44 5.81 7.72 -8.18
C ALA A 44 5.94 7.43 -6.67
N LEU A 45 4.82 7.29 -5.97
CA LEU A 45 4.74 7.12 -4.51
C LEU A 45 5.45 8.24 -3.70
N THR A 46 5.52 9.42 -4.27
CA THR A 46 6.10 10.61 -3.65
C THR A 46 5.07 11.43 -2.90
N THR A 47 5.55 12.24 -1.97
CA THR A 47 4.79 13.28 -1.30
C THR A 47 4.67 14.51 -2.19
N ARG A 48 3.47 15.10 -2.28
CA ARG A 48 3.19 16.34 -3.01
C ARG A 48 2.20 17.17 -2.21
N LEU A 49 2.71 17.94 -1.26
CA LEU A 49 1.88 18.81 -0.44
C LEU A 49 1.43 20.05 -1.23
N PRO A 50 0.23 20.59 -0.98
CA PRO A 50 -0.27 21.77 -1.70
C PRO A 50 0.64 23.01 -1.64
N GLY A 51 1.40 23.17 -0.57
CA GLY A 51 2.37 24.27 -0.39
C GLY A 51 3.80 23.93 -0.83
N GLY A 52 4.02 22.76 -1.42
CA GLY A 52 5.37 22.22 -1.65
C GLY A 52 6.02 21.70 -0.37
N GLY A 53 7.27 21.23 -0.48
CA GLY A 53 7.98 20.60 0.63
C GLY A 53 7.43 19.23 0.98
N GLY A 54 7.72 18.77 2.20
CA GLY A 54 7.39 17.43 2.69
C GLY A 54 8.50 16.42 2.43
N ARG A 55 8.41 15.29 3.12
CA ARG A 55 9.36 14.17 3.04
C ARG A 55 8.77 13.04 2.20
N ASP A 56 9.52 12.53 1.25
CA ASP A 56 9.15 11.30 0.56
C ASP A 56 9.36 10.09 1.49
N PRO A 57 8.40 9.18 1.59
CA PRO A 57 8.59 7.92 2.31
C PRO A 57 9.48 6.96 1.52
N VAL A 58 10.13 6.03 2.20
CA VAL A 58 10.79 4.88 1.57
C VAL A 58 9.74 4.06 0.82
N ARG A 59 9.96 3.78 -0.44
CA ARG A 59 9.01 3.01 -1.28
C ARG A 59 9.25 1.53 -1.11
N VAL A 60 8.32 0.82 -0.53
CA VAL A 60 8.37 -0.64 -0.32
C VAL A 60 7.40 -1.31 -1.29
N ILE A 61 7.92 -2.13 -2.18
CA ILE A 61 7.14 -2.88 -3.17
C ILE A 61 7.14 -4.36 -2.80
N VAL A 62 5.97 -4.91 -2.52
CA VAL A 62 5.79 -6.35 -2.27
C VAL A 62 5.69 -7.06 -3.60
N ASP A 63 6.75 -7.80 -3.96
CA ASP A 63 6.91 -8.44 -5.27
C ASP A 63 7.58 -9.82 -5.15
N SER A 64 6.80 -10.82 -4.81
CA SER A 64 7.28 -12.18 -4.54
C SER A 64 8.15 -12.79 -5.64
N GLN A 65 8.02 -12.35 -6.89
CA GLN A 65 8.70 -12.92 -8.06
C GLN A 65 9.64 -11.93 -8.76
N ALA A 66 9.95 -10.79 -8.11
CA ALA A 66 10.82 -9.75 -8.66
C ALA A 66 10.41 -9.32 -10.09
N ARG A 67 9.11 -9.02 -10.30
CA ARG A 67 8.54 -8.62 -11.59
C ARG A 67 8.56 -7.11 -11.83
N THR A 68 8.97 -6.33 -10.84
CA THR A 68 9.06 -4.86 -10.95
C THR A 68 9.96 -4.50 -12.13
N PRO A 69 9.49 -3.71 -13.10
CA PRO A 69 10.32 -3.27 -14.22
C PRO A 69 11.47 -2.39 -13.72
N ALA A 70 12.69 -2.61 -14.22
CA ALA A 70 13.85 -1.80 -13.86
C ALA A 70 13.68 -0.31 -14.17
N GLY A 71 12.85 0.01 -15.19
CA GLY A 71 12.51 1.38 -15.56
C GLY A 71 11.29 1.95 -14.83
N ALA A 72 10.70 1.24 -13.87
CA ALA A 72 9.52 1.72 -13.14
C ALA A 72 9.83 3.01 -12.37
N ARG A 73 8.87 3.93 -12.33
CA ARG A 73 9.03 5.24 -11.65
C ARG A 73 9.38 5.11 -10.17
N VAL A 74 8.92 4.06 -9.49
CA VAL A 74 9.31 3.79 -8.10
C VAL A 74 10.81 3.62 -7.91
N LEU A 75 11.56 3.26 -8.96
CA LEU A 75 13.02 3.09 -8.95
C LEU A 75 13.76 4.28 -9.56
N THR A 76 13.24 4.85 -10.65
CA THR A 76 13.99 5.80 -11.51
C THR A 76 13.76 7.26 -11.18
N GLN A 77 12.77 7.60 -10.37
CA GLN A 77 12.48 8.99 -10.03
C GLN A 77 13.53 9.61 -9.12
N SER A 78 13.77 10.91 -9.29
CA SER A 78 14.63 11.70 -8.41
C SER A 78 13.92 11.89 -7.06
N SER A 79 14.37 11.17 -6.03
CA SER A 79 13.89 11.30 -4.65
C SER A 79 15.01 10.86 -3.71
N GLY A 80 15.20 11.60 -2.61
CA GLY A 80 16.16 11.24 -1.57
C GLY A 80 15.78 9.96 -0.79
N ALA A 81 14.51 9.56 -0.84
CA ALA A 81 14.05 8.31 -0.27
C ALA A 81 14.33 7.13 -1.22
N GLY A 82 14.87 6.05 -0.71
CA GLY A 82 15.19 4.84 -1.47
C GLY A 82 13.96 4.03 -1.88
N ALA A 83 14.19 3.02 -2.72
CA ALA A 83 13.20 1.99 -3.06
C ALA A 83 13.67 0.62 -2.56
N LEU A 84 12.72 -0.14 -2.00
CA LEU A 84 12.92 -1.42 -1.35
C LEU A 84 11.98 -2.44 -1.99
N ILE A 85 12.50 -3.51 -2.54
CA ILE A 85 11.71 -4.60 -3.12
C ILE A 85 11.72 -5.77 -2.15
N ALA A 86 10.55 -6.11 -1.61
CA ALA A 86 10.37 -7.30 -0.79
C ALA A 86 10.00 -8.48 -1.70
N THR A 87 10.84 -9.50 -1.70
CA THR A 87 10.66 -10.68 -2.53
C THR A 87 10.75 -11.96 -1.69
N THR A 88 10.58 -13.14 -2.31
CA THR A 88 10.75 -14.43 -1.66
C THR A 88 12.02 -15.13 -2.12
N ALA A 89 12.45 -16.16 -1.38
CA ALA A 89 13.59 -16.99 -1.79
C ALA A 89 13.35 -17.70 -3.15
N GLY A 90 12.09 -17.86 -3.58
CA GLY A 90 11.72 -18.43 -4.87
C GLY A 90 11.76 -17.45 -6.05
N ALA A 91 12.14 -16.19 -5.83
CA ALA A 91 12.24 -15.22 -6.92
C ALA A 91 13.42 -15.56 -7.85
N PRO A 92 13.25 -15.43 -9.19
CA PRO A 92 14.33 -15.71 -10.14
C PRO A 92 15.57 -14.85 -9.86
N PRO A 93 16.77 -15.44 -9.63
CA PRO A 93 17.97 -14.69 -9.26
C PRO A 93 18.35 -13.59 -10.27
N ALA A 94 18.18 -13.86 -11.56
CA ALA A 94 18.47 -12.87 -12.61
C ALA A 94 17.58 -11.62 -12.50
N ARG A 95 16.32 -11.77 -12.11
CA ARG A 95 15.43 -10.62 -11.90
C ARG A 95 15.81 -9.82 -10.65
N VAL A 96 16.16 -10.52 -9.58
CA VAL A 96 16.65 -9.90 -8.35
C VAL A 96 17.89 -9.06 -8.63
N GLU A 97 18.81 -9.59 -9.41
CA GLU A 97 20.05 -8.88 -9.77
C GLU A 97 19.77 -7.63 -10.64
N LEU A 98 18.86 -7.74 -11.61
CA LEU A 98 18.44 -6.57 -12.40
C LEU A 98 17.86 -5.45 -11.53
N LEU A 99 17.07 -5.78 -10.51
CA LEU A 99 16.53 -4.79 -9.58
C LEU A 99 17.62 -4.13 -8.73
N ARG A 100 18.64 -4.89 -8.29
CA ARG A 100 19.79 -4.34 -7.57
C ARG A 100 20.61 -3.39 -8.46
N GLN A 101 20.83 -3.77 -9.71
CA GLN A 101 21.52 -2.92 -10.71
C GLN A 101 20.73 -1.64 -11.01
N ALA A 102 19.37 -1.69 -10.94
CA ALA A 102 18.51 -0.52 -11.04
C ALA A 102 18.49 0.35 -9.76
N GLY A 103 19.31 0.05 -8.76
CA GLY A 103 19.44 0.81 -7.52
C GLY A 103 18.42 0.44 -6.42
N ALA A 104 17.64 -0.63 -6.60
CA ALA A 104 16.75 -1.10 -5.56
C ALA A 104 17.50 -1.89 -4.48
N ARG A 105 17.12 -1.67 -3.21
CA ARG A 105 17.45 -2.61 -2.15
C ARG A 105 16.48 -3.78 -2.21
N VAL A 106 16.98 -5.02 -2.20
CA VAL A 106 16.11 -6.21 -2.28
C VAL A 106 16.21 -6.98 -0.97
N LEU A 107 15.08 -7.13 -0.28
CA LEU A 107 14.91 -7.93 0.92
C LEU A 107 14.21 -9.25 0.55
N VAL A 108 14.73 -10.36 1.06
CA VAL A 108 14.10 -11.68 0.91
C VAL A 108 13.30 -11.95 2.19
N ALA A 109 12.00 -11.79 2.11
CA ALA A 109 11.07 -11.97 3.22
C ALA A 109 10.17 -13.20 2.98
N GLY A 110 10.64 -14.34 3.45
CA GLY A 110 9.95 -15.62 3.37
C GLY A 110 10.47 -16.56 2.26
N ALA A 111 10.23 -17.86 2.47
CA ALA A 111 10.59 -18.94 1.55
C ALA A 111 9.38 -19.45 0.73
N GLY A 112 8.17 -19.01 1.07
CA GLY A 112 6.93 -19.42 0.44
C GLY A 112 6.66 -18.74 -0.90
N PRO A 113 5.49 -18.97 -1.50
CA PRO A 113 5.11 -18.38 -2.78
C PRO A 113 4.75 -16.88 -2.65
N ARG A 114 4.54 -16.41 -1.44
CA ARG A 114 4.21 -15.01 -1.11
C ARG A 114 5.19 -14.47 -0.08
N VAL A 115 5.41 -13.17 -0.13
CA VAL A 115 6.17 -12.43 0.89
C VAL A 115 5.48 -12.59 2.24
N ASP A 116 6.24 -12.92 3.27
CA ASP A 116 5.85 -12.91 4.68
C ASP A 116 5.80 -11.45 5.15
N LEU A 117 4.59 -10.87 5.26
CA LEU A 117 4.42 -9.47 5.65
C LEU A 117 4.87 -9.20 7.10
N PRO A 118 4.51 -10.00 8.11
CA PRO A 118 5.04 -9.85 9.46
C PRO A 118 6.57 -9.91 9.53
N GLY A 119 7.16 -10.86 8.81
CA GLY A 119 8.62 -10.96 8.68
C GLY A 119 9.23 -9.73 8.01
N LEU A 120 8.61 -9.24 6.93
CA LEU A 120 9.01 -8.01 6.26
C LEU A 120 9.00 -6.82 7.21
N LEU A 121 7.93 -6.61 7.99
CA LEU A 121 7.85 -5.51 8.95
C LEU A 121 9.00 -5.54 9.97
N LYS A 122 9.36 -6.71 10.47
CA LYS A 122 10.52 -6.88 11.36
C LYS A 122 11.83 -6.50 10.68
N MET A 123 12.01 -6.84 9.39
CA MET A 123 13.18 -6.44 8.61
C MET A 123 13.20 -4.91 8.40
N LEU A 124 12.05 -4.29 8.13
CA LEU A 124 11.94 -2.83 7.97
C LEU A 124 12.34 -2.08 9.24
N VAL A 125 12.03 -2.59 10.43
CA VAL A 125 12.50 -2.01 11.71
C VAL A 125 14.02 -2.02 11.79
N GLN A 126 14.69 -3.06 11.31
CA GLN A 126 16.16 -3.13 11.25
C GLN A 126 16.76 -2.09 10.28
N GLU A 127 15.98 -1.66 9.31
CA GLU A 127 16.30 -0.58 8.37
C GLU A 127 15.99 0.83 8.91
N GLY A 128 15.54 0.94 10.17
CA GLY A 128 15.15 2.20 10.80
C GLY A 128 13.74 2.70 10.42
N ILE A 129 12.92 1.85 9.78
CA ILE A 129 11.54 2.17 9.39
C ILE A 129 10.61 1.69 10.48
N THR A 130 9.96 2.62 11.18
CA THR A 130 9.10 2.35 12.33
C THR A 130 7.60 2.51 12.03
N SER A 131 7.28 3.14 10.91
CA SER A 131 5.90 3.36 10.49
C SER A 131 5.73 3.11 8.99
N VAL A 132 4.65 2.38 8.62
CA VAL A 132 4.38 1.98 7.25
C VAL A 132 2.95 2.34 6.85
N LEU A 133 2.80 3.10 5.76
CA LEU A 133 1.52 3.36 5.11
C LEU A 133 1.29 2.33 4.02
N ILE A 134 0.33 1.43 4.20
CA ILE A 134 -0.08 0.47 3.17
C ILE A 134 -1.12 1.16 2.28
N GLU A 135 -0.72 1.54 1.05
CA GLU A 135 -1.60 2.33 0.16
C GLU A 135 -2.24 1.54 -0.96
N GLY A 136 -1.77 0.34 -1.24
CA GLY A 136 -2.26 -0.20 -2.47
C GLY A 136 -2.13 -1.68 -2.72
N GLY A 137 -3.07 -2.06 -3.59
CA GLY A 137 -3.37 -3.42 -3.95
C GLY A 137 -4.37 -4.04 -2.98
N ALA A 138 -5.60 -4.29 -3.46
CA ALA A 138 -6.64 -4.94 -2.64
C ALA A 138 -6.13 -6.24 -1.98
N GLY A 139 -5.28 -7.00 -2.70
CA GLY A 139 -4.66 -8.22 -2.16
C GLY A 139 -3.74 -7.95 -0.97
N ILE A 140 -2.94 -6.87 -1.01
CA ILE A 140 -2.06 -6.51 0.12
C ILE A 140 -2.89 -6.08 1.32
N HIS A 141 -3.95 -5.27 1.10
CA HIS A 141 -4.85 -4.89 2.19
C HIS A 141 -5.52 -6.12 2.83
N GLY A 142 -5.98 -7.06 2.01
CA GLY A 142 -6.56 -8.32 2.49
C GLY A 142 -5.56 -9.13 3.31
N SER A 143 -4.34 -9.37 2.79
CA SER A 143 -3.29 -10.09 3.51
C SER A 143 -2.93 -9.40 4.83
N ALA A 144 -2.74 -8.08 4.82
CA ALA A 144 -2.37 -7.33 6.02
C ALA A 144 -3.44 -7.41 7.12
N LEU A 145 -4.73 -7.37 6.75
CA LEU A 145 -5.84 -7.56 7.69
C LEU A 145 -5.90 -9.00 8.22
N THR A 146 -5.77 -9.99 7.34
CA THR A 146 -5.77 -11.41 7.73
C THR A 146 -4.61 -11.75 8.66
N GLU A 147 -3.44 -11.16 8.45
CA GLU A 147 -2.25 -11.38 9.26
C GLU A 147 -2.21 -10.50 10.53
N GLY A 148 -3.23 -9.67 10.76
CA GLY A 148 -3.37 -8.88 11.98
C GLY A 148 -2.27 -7.83 12.20
N ILE A 149 -1.71 -7.27 11.13
CA ILE A 149 -0.59 -6.32 11.19
C ILE A 149 -0.98 -4.86 10.97
N VAL A 150 -2.27 -4.56 10.89
CA VAL A 150 -2.79 -3.20 10.65
C VAL A 150 -3.24 -2.57 11.96
N ASP A 151 -2.60 -1.50 12.40
CA ASP A 151 -3.02 -0.78 13.60
C ASP A 151 -4.19 0.17 13.32
N LYS A 152 -4.14 0.88 12.20
CA LYS A 152 -5.08 1.95 11.85
C LYS A 152 -5.52 1.85 10.39
N ALA A 153 -6.81 2.06 10.14
CA ALA A 153 -7.36 2.20 8.79
C ALA A 153 -7.82 3.63 8.53
N VAL A 154 -7.58 4.10 7.30
CA VAL A 154 -8.07 5.38 6.78
C VAL A 154 -8.82 5.13 5.49
N TRP A 155 -10.11 5.46 5.46
CA TRP A 155 -10.99 5.26 4.31
C TRP A 155 -11.40 6.60 3.72
N PHE A 156 -11.17 6.79 2.43
CA PHE A 156 -11.73 7.91 1.68
C PHE A 156 -12.95 7.43 0.90
N ILE A 157 -14.10 8.03 1.19
CA ILE A 157 -15.38 7.66 0.59
C ILE A 157 -15.87 8.83 -0.27
N SER A 158 -15.81 8.64 -1.57
CA SER A 158 -16.33 9.60 -2.54
C SER A 158 -17.84 9.43 -2.72
N PRO A 159 -18.62 10.51 -2.96
CA PRO A 159 -20.05 10.43 -3.25
C PRO A 159 -20.32 9.93 -4.68
N LYS A 160 -19.60 8.86 -5.09
CA LYS A 160 -19.74 8.23 -6.41
C LYS A 160 -20.06 6.75 -6.26
N ILE A 161 -21.06 6.28 -6.98
CA ILE A 161 -21.46 4.88 -7.04
C ILE A 161 -20.92 4.28 -8.35
N ILE A 162 -19.87 3.45 -8.25
CA ILE A 162 -19.23 2.87 -9.43
C ILE A 162 -19.92 1.54 -9.83
N GLY A 163 -20.27 0.70 -8.86
CA GLY A 163 -20.86 -0.61 -9.12
C GLY A 163 -19.91 -1.60 -9.79
N GLY A 164 -20.48 -2.64 -10.39
CA GLY A 164 -19.77 -3.69 -11.14
C GLY A 164 -19.21 -4.81 -10.24
N ARG A 165 -19.57 -6.07 -10.54
CA ARG A 165 -19.08 -7.25 -9.80
C ARG A 165 -17.55 -7.32 -9.89
N GLU A 166 -17.00 -7.24 -11.10
CA GLU A 166 -15.58 -7.38 -11.43
C GLU A 166 -14.76 -6.10 -11.16
N ALA A 167 -15.40 -5.00 -10.76
CA ALA A 167 -14.67 -3.78 -10.41
C ALA A 167 -13.90 -3.97 -9.09
N PRO A 168 -12.61 -3.59 -9.02
CA PRO A 168 -11.78 -3.81 -7.84
C PRO A 168 -12.38 -3.24 -6.56
N GLY A 169 -12.34 -4.02 -5.48
CA GLY A 169 -12.65 -3.59 -4.12
C GLY A 169 -11.46 -2.96 -3.43
N ALA A 170 -11.68 -2.32 -2.28
CA ALA A 170 -10.60 -1.77 -1.48
C ALA A 170 -9.81 -2.85 -0.73
N VAL A 171 -10.48 -3.93 -0.33
CA VAL A 171 -9.89 -5.10 0.33
C VAL A 171 -10.20 -6.32 -0.51
N GLY A 172 -9.20 -7.11 -0.79
CA GLY A 172 -9.27 -8.39 -1.49
C GLY A 172 -9.02 -9.57 -0.54
N GLY A 173 -8.76 -10.73 -1.11
CA GLY A 173 -8.61 -11.99 -0.37
C GLY A 173 -9.92 -12.78 -0.39
N GLU A 174 -9.98 -13.82 0.43
CA GLU A 174 -11.16 -14.71 0.51
C GLU A 174 -12.31 -14.07 1.29
N GLY A 175 -12.00 -13.06 2.14
CA GLY A 175 -12.97 -12.44 3.04
C GLY A 175 -13.22 -13.29 4.29
N VAL A 176 -14.33 -13.00 4.98
CA VAL A 176 -14.78 -13.74 6.17
C VAL A 176 -16.03 -14.53 5.85
N ASN A 177 -16.23 -15.66 6.53
CA ASN A 177 -17.44 -16.49 6.36
C ASN A 177 -18.62 -15.98 7.19
N ASP A 178 -18.33 -15.38 8.34
CA ASP A 178 -19.33 -14.83 9.25
C ASP A 178 -19.04 -13.36 9.56
N PRO A 179 -20.06 -12.48 9.60
CA PRO A 179 -19.86 -11.07 9.95
C PRO A 179 -19.16 -10.86 11.29
N SER A 180 -19.30 -11.82 12.23
CA SER A 180 -18.62 -11.78 13.52
C SER A 180 -17.10 -11.94 13.43
N GLU A 181 -16.56 -12.43 12.31
CA GLU A 181 -15.13 -12.58 12.05
C GLU A 181 -14.52 -11.31 11.41
N ALA A 182 -15.37 -10.35 11.02
CA ALA A 182 -14.91 -9.13 10.39
C ALA A 182 -14.00 -8.31 11.31
N ALA A 183 -13.00 -7.67 10.73
CA ALA A 183 -12.18 -6.71 11.43
C ALA A 183 -13.02 -5.48 11.83
N GLU A 184 -13.07 -5.18 13.10
CA GLU A 184 -13.80 -4.03 13.64
C GLU A 184 -12.88 -2.84 13.84
N LEU A 185 -13.43 -1.64 13.66
CA LEU A 185 -12.74 -0.39 13.96
C LEU A 185 -13.29 0.20 15.26
N GLU A 186 -12.39 0.65 16.12
CA GLU A 186 -12.70 1.44 17.30
C GLU A 186 -12.15 2.86 17.20
N ARG A 187 -12.55 3.74 18.11
CA ARG A 187 -12.11 5.16 18.16
C ARG A 187 -12.31 5.86 16.81
N LEU A 188 -13.47 5.65 16.23
CA LEU A 188 -13.79 6.21 14.91
C LEU A 188 -13.76 7.74 14.92
N LYS A 189 -13.06 8.29 13.92
CA LYS A 189 -13.11 9.70 13.58
C LYS A 189 -13.63 9.84 12.16
N ILE A 190 -14.68 10.62 11.99
CA ILE A 190 -15.29 10.91 10.68
C ILE A 190 -15.12 12.40 10.40
N SER A 191 -14.56 12.72 9.25
CA SER A 191 -14.35 14.09 8.81
C SER A 191 -14.75 14.27 7.35
N ARG A 192 -15.01 15.51 6.93
CA ARG A 192 -15.31 15.86 5.55
C ARG A 192 -14.09 16.50 4.89
N LEU A 193 -13.73 16.00 3.71
CA LEU A 193 -12.62 16.50 2.89
C LEU A 193 -13.18 16.96 1.53
N GLY A 194 -13.68 18.19 1.49
CA GLY A 194 -14.45 18.67 0.33
C GLY A 194 -15.74 17.85 0.17
N PRO A 195 -15.99 17.23 -1.00
CA PRO A 195 -17.15 16.39 -1.22
C PRO A 195 -17.04 15.00 -0.58
N ASP A 196 -15.82 14.56 -0.24
CA ASP A 196 -15.55 13.20 0.26
C ASP A 196 -15.68 13.11 1.78
N LEU A 197 -15.90 11.89 2.28
CA LEU A 197 -15.76 11.55 3.69
C LEU A 197 -14.42 10.87 3.93
N CYS A 198 -13.79 11.17 5.06
CA CYS A 198 -12.66 10.44 5.60
C CYS A 198 -13.11 9.76 6.89
N VAL A 199 -12.96 8.44 6.95
CA VAL A 199 -13.23 7.63 8.14
C VAL A 199 -11.92 7.02 8.59
N GLU A 200 -11.52 7.30 9.82
CA GLU A 200 -10.32 6.78 10.46
C GLU A 200 -10.71 5.97 11.69
N GLY A 201 -9.99 4.90 11.96
CA GLY A 201 -10.20 4.09 13.17
C GLY A 201 -9.05 3.12 13.39
N TYR A 202 -8.96 2.61 14.59
CA TYR A 202 -7.98 1.59 14.97
C TYR A 202 -8.60 0.21 14.87
N LEU A 203 -7.80 -0.76 14.41
CA LEU A 203 -8.25 -2.15 14.29
C LEU A 203 -8.36 -2.76 15.69
N LYS A 204 -9.49 -3.41 15.96
CA LYS A 204 -9.71 -4.19 17.17
C LYS A 204 -9.48 -5.66 16.83
N TYR A 205 -8.32 -6.18 17.20
CA TYR A 205 -8.04 -7.60 17.10
C TYR A 205 -8.61 -8.35 18.31
N ARG A 206 -9.29 -9.47 18.08
CA ARG A 206 -9.78 -10.34 19.15
C ARG A 206 -8.59 -11.10 19.72
N GLY A 207 -8.28 -10.90 21.00
CA GLY A 207 -7.27 -11.68 21.74
C GLY A 207 -5.99 -10.93 22.16
N GLY A 208 -6.07 -9.62 22.35
CA GLY A 208 -5.07 -8.86 23.07
C GLY A 208 -5.48 -8.67 24.52
#